data_71a16a53068ef180af039a372f96d14f
#
_entry.id   71a16a53068ef180af039a372f96d14f
#
_cell.length_a   1.000
_cell.length_b   1.000
_cell.length_c   1.000
_cell.angle_alpha   90.00
_cell.angle_beta   90.00
_cell.angle_gamma   90.00
#
_symmetry.space_group_name_H-M   'P 1'
#
loop_
_entity.id
_entity.type
_entity.pdbx_description
1 polymer ?
#
loop_
_entity_poly.entity_id
_entity_poly.type
_entity_poly.pdbx_seq_one_letter_code
_entity_poly.pdbx_strand_id
1 'polypeptide(L)'
;KSIPAPTGWRVLILSLPSSRATVRMRVWRALKALGAAVLRDGVYLLPDIPSAQTAFAQQAQAVVRAGGSAQVLRVDDSDGQQAGEFQARFDRSADYARILHAARKLKVSFNPRRPALAARKLSELRQAFEAVHATDYFPGPATAQTGQLLAEMDMLLNARDEPQMRAGRIPRLNRKDYRGRTWATRARPWVDRMASAWLIKRFIDPKARIVWLSDPKSCPRHALGFDFDGAEGVAGLF
;
A
#
# COMPACT_ATOMS: atom_id res chain seq x y z
N LYS A 1 9.11 9.04 0.78
CA LYS A 1 10.15 9.81 1.48
C LYS A 1 11.44 9.07 1.25
N SER A 2 12.34 9.61 0.43
CA SER A 2 13.71 9.07 0.30
C SER A 2 14.39 9.24 1.65
N ILE A 3 14.77 8.13 2.26
CA ILE A 3 15.64 8.15 3.45
C ILE A 3 17.02 8.57 2.92
N PRO A 4 17.65 9.64 3.45
CA PRO A 4 19.01 9.98 3.06
C PRO A 4 19.92 8.77 3.34
N ALA A 5 20.90 8.56 2.47
CA ALA A 5 21.85 7.48 2.66
C ALA A 5 22.44 7.57 4.07
N PRO A 6 22.38 6.52 4.88
CA PRO A 6 22.86 6.55 6.24
C PRO A 6 24.38 6.74 6.24
N THR A 7 24.88 7.66 7.05
CA THR A 7 26.31 7.98 7.17
C THR A 7 27.05 7.05 8.15
N GLY A 8 26.40 6.01 8.63
CA GLY A 8 26.98 5.06 9.59
C GLY A 8 25.99 3.95 9.97
N TRP A 9 26.35 3.19 10.95
CA TRP A 9 25.65 2.01 11.39
C TRP A 9 25.40 2.00 12.88
N ARG A 10 24.29 1.36 13.30
CA ARG A 10 24.03 1.02 14.71
C ARG A 10 24.17 -0.47 14.89
N VAL A 11 24.96 -0.85 15.87
CA VAL A 11 25.19 -2.25 16.27
C VAL A 11 24.61 -2.46 17.66
N LEU A 12 23.73 -3.44 17.79
CA LEU A 12 23.25 -3.93 19.08
C LEU A 12 23.92 -5.25 19.37
N ILE A 13 24.69 -5.30 20.46
CA ILE A 13 25.29 -6.51 21.00
C ILE A 13 24.50 -6.91 22.23
N LEU A 14 23.98 -8.13 22.28
CA LEU A 14 23.22 -8.61 23.43
C LEU A 14 23.54 -10.06 23.79
N SER A 15 23.41 -10.33 25.10
CA SER A 15 23.48 -11.68 25.65
C SER A 15 22.34 -11.87 26.66
N LEU A 16 21.66 -13.00 26.58
CA LEU A 16 20.58 -13.38 27.49
C LEU A 16 20.86 -14.76 28.08
N PRO A 17 20.64 -14.96 29.40
CA PRO A 17 20.72 -16.28 30.00
C PRO A 17 19.81 -17.29 29.29
N SER A 18 20.23 -18.55 29.23
CA SER A 18 19.46 -19.62 28.57
C SER A 18 18.07 -19.81 29.16
N SER A 19 17.91 -19.55 30.46
CA SER A 19 16.63 -19.61 31.19
C SER A 19 15.60 -18.56 30.74
N ARG A 20 15.98 -17.54 29.97
CA ARG A 20 15.11 -16.45 29.51
C ARG A 20 14.62 -16.63 28.07
N ALA A 21 14.24 -17.84 27.69
CA ALA A 21 13.80 -18.16 26.32
C ALA A 21 12.67 -17.27 25.80
N THR A 22 11.67 -16.98 26.62
CA THR A 22 10.51 -16.11 26.23
C THR A 22 10.97 -14.69 25.91
N VAL A 23 11.89 -14.11 26.71
CA VAL A 23 12.41 -12.76 26.45
C VAL A 23 13.26 -12.77 25.19
N ARG A 24 14.09 -13.79 25.00
CA ARG A 24 14.90 -13.97 23.79
C ARG A 24 14.03 -13.97 22.54
N MET A 25 12.94 -14.74 22.54
CA MET A 25 12.01 -14.79 21.41
C MET A 25 11.28 -13.47 21.18
N ARG A 26 10.93 -12.73 22.24
CA ARG A 26 10.31 -11.40 22.11
C ARG A 26 11.28 -10.41 21.47
N VAL A 27 12.50 -10.32 21.98
CA VAL A 27 13.55 -9.45 21.44
C VAL A 27 13.87 -9.81 19.99
N TRP A 28 14.02 -11.10 19.68
CA TRP A 28 14.27 -11.57 18.33
C TRP A 28 13.16 -11.17 17.37
N ARG A 29 11.89 -11.35 17.75
CA ARG A 29 10.72 -10.93 16.92
C ARG A 29 10.71 -9.42 16.70
N ALA A 30 11.01 -8.63 17.74
CA ALA A 30 11.08 -7.18 17.63
C ALA A 30 12.20 -6.76 16.67
N LEU A 31 13.39 -7.32 16.78
CA LEU A 31 14.51 -7.04 15.88
C LEU A 31 14.23 -7.48 14.44
N LYS A 32 13.57 -8.62 14.25
CA LYS A 32 13.13 -9.08 12.94
C LYS A 32 12.09 -8.14 12.33
N ALA A 33 11.13 -7.66 13.12
CA ALA A 33 10.11 -6.70 12.67
C ALA A 33 10.71 -5.34 12.27
N LEU A 34 11.84 -4.96 12.87
CA LEU A 34 12.63 -3.79 12.49
C LEU A 34 13.45 -4.00 11.21
N GLY A 35 13.54 -5.22 10.69
CA GLY A 35 14.41 -5.55 9.57
C GLY A 35 15.89 -5.53 9.94
N ALA A 36 16.26 -5.67 11.23
CA ALA A 36 17.65 -5.69 11.65
C ALA A 36 18.40 -6.88 11.03
N ALA A 37 19.55 -6.61 10.45
CA ALA A 37 20.43 -7.65 9.94
C ALA A 37 21.17 -8.33 11.10
N VAL A 38 21.35 -9.66 10.98
CA VAL A 38 22.12 -10.45 11.94
C VAL A 38 23.54 -10.57 11.41
N LEU A 39 24.52 -10.06 12.16
CA LEU A 39 25.94 -10.25 11.84
C LEU A 39 26.44 -11.59 12.36
N ARG A 40 26.06 -11.93 13.60
CA ARG A 40 26.27 -13.23 14.27
C ARG A 40 25.32 -13.31 15.46
N ASP A 41 25.30 -14.44 16.14
CA ASP A 41 24.49 -14.62 17.34
C ASP A 41 24.68 -13.50 18.37
N GLY A 42 23.57 -12.86 18.74
CA GLY A 42 23.57 -11.75 19.67
C GLY A 42 24.07 -10.40 19.12
N VAL A 43 24.40 -10.31 17.82
CA VAL A 43 24.88 -9.07 17.20
C VAL A 43 23.99 -8.68 16.02
N TYR A 44 23.34 -7.54 16.15
CA TYR A 44 22.38 -7.01 15.18
C TYR A 44 22.82 -5.66 14.65
N LEU A 45 22.49 -5.40 13.41
CA LEU A 45 22.88 -4.20 12.67
C LEU A 45 21.64 -3.48 12.14
N LEU A 46 21.64 -2.16 12.19
CA LEU A 46 20.72 -1.26 11.48
C LEU A 46 21.49 -0.05 10.94
N PRO A 47 20.96 0.62 9.89
CA PRO A 47 21.48 1.93 9.50
C PRO A 47 21.36 2.95 10.63
N ASP A 48 22.28 3.93 10.69
CA ASP A 48 22.25 4.97 11.72
C ASP A 48 21.20 6.03 11.43
N ILE A 49 19.95 5.70 11.77
CA ILE A 49 18.79 6.59 11.67
C ILE A 49 18.13 6.73 13.06
N PRO A 50 17.43 7.85 13.33
CA PRO A 50 16.85 8.10 14.66
C PRO A 50 15.91 7.00 15.16
N SER A 51 15.13 6.41 14.27
CA SER A 51 14.23 5.29 14.61
C SER A 51 14.98 4.04 15.03
N ALA A 52 16.10 3.71 14.37
CA ALA A 52 16.95 2.57 14.73
C ALA A 52 17.63 2.76 16.10
N GLN A 53 18.08 3.98 16.37
CA GLN A 53 18.66 4.32 17.68
C GLN A 53 17.66 4.09 18.81
N THR A 54 16.45 4.64 18.67
CA THR A 54 15.37 4.48 19.65
C THR A 54 15.00 3.02 19.83
N ALA A 55 14.84 2.29 18.72
CA ALA A 55 14.44 0.90 18.74
C ALA A 55 15.50 0.01 19.43
N PHE A 56 16.78 0.18 19.09
CA PHE A 56 17.86 -0.58 19.73
C PHE A 56 17.99 -0.25 21.21
N ALA A 57 17.85 1.02 21.61
CA ALA A 57 17.86 1.41 23.01
C ALA A 57 16.72 0.72 23.80
N GLN A 58 15.51 0.63 23.23
CA GLN A 58 14.40 -0.08 23.86
C GLN A 58 14.66 -1.57 24.02
N GLN A 59 15.23 -2.23 22.99
CA GLN A 59 15.57 -3.65 23.07
C GLN A 59 16.70 -3.91 24.07
N ALA A 60 17.72 -3.06 24.10
CA ALA A 60 18.81 -3.13 25.07
C ALA A 60 18.28 -3.05 26.50
N GLN A 61 17.39 -2.09 26.80
CA GLN A 61 16.76 -1.97 28.10
C GLN A 61 15.93 -3.22 28.48
N ALA A 62 15.19 -3.80 27.51
CA ALA A 62 14.41 -5.01 27.75
C ALA A 62 15.30 -6.20 28.11
N VAL A 63 16.45 -6.33 27.46
CA VAL A 63 17.46 -7.36 27.75
C VAL A 63 18.06 -7.18 29.14
N VAL A 64 18.48 -5.97 29.50
CA VAL A 64 19.07 -5.67 30.82
C VAL A 64 18.05 -5.91 31.95
N ARG A 65 16.81 -5.49 31.78
CA ARG A 65 15.74 -5.78 32.78
C ARG A 65 15.48 -7.28 32.96
N ALA A 66 15.80 -8.09 31.97
CA ALA A 66 15.65 -9.55 32.04
C ALA A 66 16.89 -10.24 32.63
N GLY A 67 17.89 -9.51 33.10
CA GLY A 67 19.13 -10.03 33.67
C GLY A 67 20.16 -10.40 32.61
N GLY A 68 20.03 -9.93 31.39
CA GLY A 68 21.02 -10.03 30.34
C GLY A 68 21.96 -8.82 30.27
N SER A 69 22.83 -8.82 29.28
CA SER A 69 23.68 -7.67 28.96
C SER A 69 23.39 -7.18 27.54
N ALA A 70 23.41 -5.87 27.33
CA ALA A 70 23.23 -5.28 26.01
C ALA A 70 24.02 -3.98 25.87
N GLN A 71 24.58 -3.76 24.69
CA GLN A 71 25.31 -2.54 24.33
C GLN A 71 24.85 -2.08 22.95
N VAL A 72 24.64 -0.77 22.79
CA VAL A 72 24.35 -0.14 21.51
C VAL A 72 25.55 0.72 21.13
N LEU A 73 26.14 0.40 19.99
CA LEU A 73 27.31 1.11 19.48
C LEU A 73 26.92 1.83 18.18
N ARG A 74 27.57 2.97 17.96
CA ARG A 74 27.62 3.60 16.65
C ARG A 74 28.93 3.21 15.98
N VAL A 75 28.83 2.82 14.72
CA VAL A 75 29.99 2.48 13.89
C VAL A 75 29.94 3.42 12.69
N ASP A 76 30.98 4.23 12.58
CA ASP A 76 31.18 5.08 11.42
C ASP A 76 32.07 4.33 10.42
N ASP A 77 31.64 4.29 9.17
CA ASP A 77 32.40 3.66 8.09
C ASP A 77 33.23 4.75 7.39
N SER A 78 34.37 5.04 7.96
CA SER A 78 35.23 6.13 7.50
C SER A 78 35.98 5.85 6.20
N ASP A 79 36.16 4.58 5.86
CA ASP A 79 36.91 4.13 4.68
C ASP A 79 36.02 3.50 3.59
N GLY A 80 34.73 3.31 3.86
CA GLY A 80 33.75 2.78 2.90
C GLY A 80 33.89 1.29 2.58
N GLN A 81 34.88 0.60 3.17
CA GLN A 81 35.10 -0.82 2.85
C GLN A 81 34.00 -1.73 3.39
N GLN A 82 33.51 -1.45 4.59
CA GLN A 82 32.47 -2.27 5.24
C GLN A 82 31.06 -1.89 4.80
N ALA A 83 30.86 -0.69 4.26
CA ALA A 83 29.53 -0.21 3.86
C ALA A 83 28.83 -1.16 2.89
N GLY A 84 29.55 -1.62 1.88
CA GLY A 84 29.01 -2.55 0.88
C GLY A 84 28.61 -3.90 1.47
N GLU A 85 29.43 -4.45 2.36
CA GLU A 85 29.13 -5.72 3.06
C GLU A 85 27.93 -5.59 3.99
N PHE A 86 27.85 -4.49 4.74
CA PHE A 86 26.73 -4.22 5.62
C PHE A 86 25.44 -3.98 4.84
N GLN A 87 25.51 -3.18 3.77
CA GLN A 87 24.36 -2.93 2.91
C GLN A 87 23.82 -4.22 2.27
N ALA A 88 24.70 -5.12 1.82
CA ALA A 88 24.31 -6.40 1.24
C ALA A 88 23.48 -7.27 2.20
N ARG A 89 23.63 -7.10 3.53
CA ARG A 89 22.80 -7.78 4.53
C ARG A 89 21.34 -7.33 4.55
N PHE A 90 21.05 -6.21 3.95
CA PHE A 90 19.70 -5.64 3.85
C PHE A 90 19.06 -5.87 2.47
N ASP A 91 19.69 -6.67 1.60
CA ASP A 91 19.13 -6.97 0.30
C ASP A 91 17.77 -7.67 0.43
N ARG A 92 16.74 -7.05 -0.13
CA ARG A 92 15.35 -7.53 -0.19
C ARG A 92 14.94 -7.99 -1.60
N SER A 93 15.89 -8.08 -2.50
CA SER A 93 15.62 -8.45 -3.91
C SER A 93 14.87 -9.77 -4.03
N ALA A 94 15.22 -10.78 -3.24
CA ALA A 94 14.55 -12.08 -3.21
C ALA A 94 13.10 -12.00 -2.70
N ASP A 95 12.83 -11.11 -1.72
CA ASP A 95 11.47 -10.90 -1.21
C ASP A 95 10.59 -10.24 -2.27
N TYR A 96 11.09 -9.18 -2.94
CA TYR A 96 10.40 -8.54 -4.05
C TYR A 96 10.22 -9.47 -5.25
N ALA A 97 11.22 -10.30 -5.57
CA ALA A 97 11.11 -11.27 -6.66
C ALA A 97 9.95 -12.26 -6.45
N ARG A 98 9.71 -12.70 -5.21
CA ARG A 98 8.55 -13.56 -4.88
C ARG A 98 7.24 -12.85 -5.11
N ILE A 99 7.11 -11.59 -4.67
CA ILE A 99 5.89 -10.79 -4.86
C ILE A 99 5.68 -10.50 -6.36
N LEU A 100 6.74 -10.12 -7.07
CA LEU A 100 6.71 -9.85 -8.50
C LEU A 100 6.27 -11.07 -9.31
N HIS A 101 6.80 -12.25 -8.97
CA HIS A 101 6.39 -13.51 -9.61
C HIS A 101 4.89 -13.79 -9.37
N ALA A 102 4.42 -13.65 -8.14
CA ALA A 102 3.01 -13.85 -7.81
C ALA A 102 2.09 -12.83 -8.51
N ALA A 103 2.52 -11.57 -8.60
CA ALA A 103 1.79 -10.53 -9.32
C ALA A 103 1.73 -10.80 -10.83
N ARG A 104 2.83 -11.27 -11.45
CA ARG A 104 2.85 -11.69 -12.86
C ARG A 104 1.90 -12.86 -13.11
N LYS A 105 1.91 -13.87 -12.24
CA LYS A 105 0.98 -15.00 -12.31
C LYS A 105 -0.49 -14.54 -12.18
N LEU A 106 -0.76 -13.61 -11.29
CA LEU A 106 -2.10 -13.01 -11.13
C LEU A 106 -2.51 -12.27 -12.40
N LYS A 107 -1.60 -11.48 -13.01
CA LYS A 107 -1.85 -10.74 -14.26
C LYS A 107 -2.21 -11.68 -15.41
N VAL A 108 -1.46 -12.78 -15.59
CA VAL A 108 -1.72 -13.79 -16.64
C VAL A 108 -3.05 -14.53 -16.40
N SER A 109 -3.36 -14.86 -15.15
CA SER A 109 -4.59 -15.58 -14.78
C SER A 109 -5.80 -14.65 -14.56
N PHE A 110 -5.65 -13.37 -14.84
CA PHE A 110 -6.71 -12.38 -14.63
C PHE A 110 -7.93 -12.70 -15.48
N ASN A 111 -9.03 -13.01 -14.81
CA ASN A 111 -10.32 -13.22 -15.47
C ASN A 111 -11.22 -12.02 -15.20
N PRO A 112 -11.53 -11.27 -16.25
CA PRO A 112 -12.42 -10.13 -16.14
C PRO A 112 -13.83 -10.45 -15.61
N ARG A 113 -14.31 -11.65 -15.75
CA ARG A 113 -15.63 -12.07 -15.25
C ARG A 113 -15.63 -12.33 -13.73
N ARG A 114 -14.45 -12.41 -13.08
CA ARG A 114 -14.31 -12.65 -11.65
C ARG A 114 -13.35 -11.64 -10.99
N PRO A 115 -13.68 -10.33 -11.05
CA PRO A 115 -12.78 -9.27 -10.57
C PRO A 115 -12.53 -9.34 -9.05
N ALA A 116 -13.52 -9.76 -8.28
CA ALA A 116 -13.42 -9.80 -6.81
C ALA A 116 -12.29 -10.72 -6.32
N LEU A 117 -12.08 -11.87 -6.98
CA LEU A 117 -10.98 -12.78 -6.64
C LEU A 117 -9.61 -12.15 -6.92
N ALA A 118 -9.49 -11.46 -8.05
CA ALA A 118 -8.25 -10.77 -8.40
C ALA A 118 -7.98 -9.59 -7.46
N ALA A 119 -9.00 -8.82 -7.09
CA ALA A 119 -8.89 -7.71 -6.14
C ALA A 119 -8.41 -8.17 -4.76
N ARG A 120 -8.95 -9.29 -4.26
CA ARG A 120 -8.50 -9.88 -2.99
C ARG A 120 -7.03 -10.29 -3.05
N LYS A 121 -6.62 -11.01 -4.10
CA LYS A 121 -5.22 -11.43 -4.27
C LYS A 121 -4.28 -10.25 -4.42
N LEU A 122 -4.70 -9.20 -5.15
CA LEU A 122 -3.91 -7.98 -5.28
C LEU A 122 -3.74 -7.27 -3.94
N SER A 123 -4.79 -7.22 -3.11
CA SER A 123 -4.72 -6.67 -1.75
C SER A 123 -3.71 -7.44 -0.88
N GLU A 124 -3.71 -8.78 -0.95
CA GLU A 124 -2.74 -9.63 -0.23
C GLU A 124 -1.30 -9.35 -0.69
N LEU A 125 -1.08 -9.20 -2.01
CA LEU A 125 0.24 -8.88 -2.56
C LEU A 125 0.72 -7.47 -2.17
N ARG A 126 -0.18 -6.50 -2.07
CA ARG A 126 0.13 -5.16 -1.58
C ARG A 126 0.53 -5.16 -0.12
N GLN A 127 -0.20 -5.88 0.72
CA GLN A 127 0.18 -6.02 2.13
C GLN A 127 1.56 -6.65 2.27
N ALA A 128 1.88 -7.68 1.46
CA ALA A 128 3.20 -8.28 1.43
C ALA A 128 4.27 -7.28 0.95
N PHE A 129 3.99 -6.49 -0.07
CA PHE A 129 4.88 -5.44 -0.56
C PHE A 129 5.17 -4.40 0.51
N GLU A 130 4.14 -3.86 1.16
CA GLU A 130 4.28 -2.87 2.23
C GLU A 130 5.06 -3.42 3.42
N ALA A 131 4.85 -4.69 3.78
CA ALA A 131 5.59 -5.34 4.86
C ALA A 131 7.10 -5.45 4.56
N VAL A 132 7.47 -5.76 3.31
CA VAL A 132 8.88 -5.77 2.88
C VAL A 132 9.42 -4.34 2.82
N HIS A 133 8.67 -3.43 2.22
CA HIS A 133 9.07 -2.03 2.03
C HIS A 133 9.29 -1.29 3.35
N ALA A 134 8.52 -1.61 4.38
CA ALA A 134 8.68 -1.03 5.72
C ALA A 134 10.05 -1.34 6.38
N THR A 135 10.71 -2.42 5.94
CA THR A 135 12.03 -2.85 6.44
C THR A 135 13.13 -2.78 5.38
N ASP A 136 12.82 -2.17 4.23
CA ASP A 136 13.77 -1.97 3.13
C ASP A 136 14.46 -0.61 3.29
N TYR A 137 15.64 -0.64 3.86
CA TYR A 137 16.46 0.56 4.08
C TYR A 137 17.21 1.03 2.82
N PHE A 138 17.34 0.16 1.82
CA PHE A 138 18.09 0.41 0.60
C PHE A 138 17.28 -0.04 -0.63
N PRO A 139 16.17 0.66 -0.94
CA PRO A 139 15.29 0.27 -2.03
C PRO A 139 16.04 0.29 -3.37
N GLY A 140 15.94 -0.82 -4.09
CA GLY A 140 16.60 -1.03 -5.37
C GLY A 140 15.61 -1.14 -6.54
N PRO A 141 16.10 -1.52 -7.73
CA PRO A 141 15.26 -1.69 -8.93
C PRO A 141 14.10 -2.68 -8.74
N ALA A 142 14.30 -3.73 -7.95
CA ALA A 142 13.26 -4.73 -7.67
C ALA A 142 12.04 -4.13 -6.96
N THR A 143 12.26 -3.17 -6.05
CA THR A 143 11.21 -2.42 -5.36
C THR A 143 10.35 -1.64 -6.37
N ALA A 144 11.00 -0.87 -7.24
CA ALA A 144 10.33 -0.07 -8.27
C ALA A 144 9.53 -0.94 -9.25
N GLN A 145 10.13 -2.02 -9.76
CA GLN A 145 9.47 -2.96 -10.68
C GLN A 145 8.25 -3.62 -10.06
N THR A 146 8.35 -4.03 -8.80
CA THR A 146 7.24 -4.67 -8.11
C THR A 146 6.11 -3.68 -7.87
N GLY A 147 6.41 -2.48 -7.38
CA GLY A 147 5.43 -1.42 -7.17
C GLY A 147 4.71 -1.01 -8.45
N GLN A 148 5.44 -0.89 -9.56
CA GLN A 148 4.87 -0.59 -10.87
C GLN A 148 3.88 -1.67 -11.34
N LEU A 149 4.25 -2.96 -11.23
CA LEU A 149 3.34 -4.05 -11.63
C LEU A 149 2.06 -4.10 -10.76
N LEU A 150 2.18 -3.86 -9.46
CA LEU A 150 1.02 -3.79 -8.57
C LEU A 150 0.11 -2.60 -8.93
N ALA A 151 0.67 -1.46 -9.31
CA ALA A 151 -0.09 -0.30 -9.79
C ALA A 151 -0.77 -0.58 -11.14
N GLU A 152 -0.08 -1.24 -12.08
CA GLU A 152 -0.70 -1.68 -13.35
C GLU A 152 -1.90 -2.61 -13.11
N MET A 153 -1.77 -3.55 -12.17
CA MET A 153 -2.89 -4.46 -11.82
C MET A 153 -4.08 -3.71 -11.24
N ASP A 154 -3.83 -2.65 -10.47
CA ASP A 154 -4.91 -1.79 -9.99
C ASP A 154 -5.63 -1.08 -11.13
N MET A 155 -4.86 -0.50 -12.05
CA MET A 155 -5.45 0.14 -13.23
C MET A 155 -6.30 -0.84 -14.03
N LEU A 156 -5.83 -2.09 -14.22
CA LEU A 156 -6.59 -3.12 -14.92
C LEU A 156 -7.88 -3.52 -14.19
N LEU A 157 -7.88 -3.56 -12.87
CA LEU A 157 -9.08 -3.83 -12.08
C LEU A 157 -10.06 -2.66 -12.12
N ASN A 158 -9.54 -1.45 -12.16
CA ASN A 158 -10.31 -0.23 -12.10
C ASN A 158 -10.79 0.28 -13.46
N ALA A 159 -10.03 0.00 -14.55
CA ALA A 159 -10.40 0.39 -15.92
C ALA A 159 -11.78 -0.13 -16.36
N ARG A 160 -12.32 -1.13 -15.66
CA ARG A 160 -13.67 -1.65 -15.89
C ARG A 160 -14.76 -0.87 -15.17
N ASP A 161 -14.38 -0.08 -14.20
CA ASP A 161 -15.30 0.81 -13.53
C ASP A 161 -15.49 2.13 -14.31
N GLU A 162 -14.72 2.36 -15.37
CA GLU A 162 -14.93 3.49 -16.26
C GLU A 162 -16.08 3.19 -17.24
N PRO A 163 -17.07 4.09 -17.36
CA PRO A 163 -18.11 3.95 -18.35
C PRO A 163 -17.49 3.97 -19.75
N GLN A 164 -17.76 2.94 -20.56
CA GLN A 164 -17.40 2.99 -21.98
C GLN A 164 -18.22 4.10 -22.63
N MET A 165 -17.55 5.16 -23.08
CA MET A 165 -18.19 6.21 -23.85
C MET A 165 -18.75 5.60 -25.15
N ARG A 166 -20.06 5.36 -25.20
CA ARG A 166 -20.74 5.10 -26.47
C ARG A 166 -20.84 6.42 -27.23
N ALA A 167 -20.26 6.46 -28.40
CA ALA A 167 -20.43 7.56 -29.32
C ALA A 167 -21.93 7.68 -29.65
N GLY A 168 -22.65 8.53 -28.96
CA GLY A 168 -24.05 8.83 -29.12
C GLY A 168 -24.27 10.33 -29.27
N ARG A 169 -25.31 10.71 -30.00
CA ARG A 169 -25.72 12.12 -30.10
C ARG A 169 -26.12 12.59 -28.71
N ILE A 170 -25.44 13.59 -28.16
CA ILE A 170 -25.73 14.16 -26.84
C ILE A 170 -27.08 14.86 -26.89
N PRO A 171 -28.15 14.33 -26.25
CA PRO A 171 -29.44 15.00 -26.24
C PRO A 171 -29.37 16.27 -25.39
N ARG A 172 -29.86 17.38 -25.87
CA ARG A 172 -30.00 18.59 -25.07
C ARG A 172 -31.16 18.40 -24.08
N LEU A 173 -30.84 18.30 -22.81
CA LEU A 173 -31.80 18.08 -21.72
C LEU A 173 -32.18 19.41 -21.05
N ASN A 174 -33.46 19.51 -20.63
CA ASN A 174 -33.92 20.70 -19.95
C ASN A 174 -33.62 20.57 -18.42
N ARG A 175 -32.79 21.48 -17.92
CA ARG A 175 -32.36 21.50 -16.48
C ARG A 175 -33.55 21.48 -15.49
N LYS A 176 -34.72 22.01 -15.85
CA LYS A 176 -35.88 22.09 -14.96
C LYS A 176 -36.42 20.69 -14.59
N ASP A 177 -36.28 19.72 -15.49
CA ASP A 177 -36.82 18.37 -15.35
C ASP A 177 -35.99 17.50 -14.39
N TYR A 178 -34.81 17.99 -14.00
CA TYR A 178 -33.82 17.28 -13.22
C TYR A 178 -33.67 17.83 -11.76
N ARG A 179 -34.55 18.76 -11.35
CA ARG A 179 -34.51 19.34 -10.01
C ARG A 179 -35.23 18.51 -8.97
N GLY A 180 -34.70 18.46 -7.71
CA GLY A 180 -35.33 17.76 -6.58
C GLY A 180 -35.30 16.23 -6.73
N ARG A 181 -34.40 15.69 -7.55
CA ARG A 181 -34.30 14.26 -7.86
C ARG A 181 -33.32 13.52 -6.96
N THR A 182 -33.52 12.21 -6.89
CA THR A 182 -32.50 11.30 -6.36
C THR A 182 -31.58 10.91 -7.51
N TRP A 183 -30.29 11.04 -7.29
CA TRP A 183 -29.23 10.71 -8.24
C TRP A 183 -28.45 9.52 -7.73
N ALA A 184 -28.09 8.58 -8.59
CA ALA A 184 -27.43 7.35 -8.18
C ALA A 184 -26.15 7.13 -8.99
N THR A 185 -25.09 6.72 -8.30
CA THR A 185 -23.83 6.30 -8.92
C THR A 185 -23.19 5.17 -8.12
N ARG A 186 -22.11 4.62 -8.62
CA ARG A 186 -21.39 3.50 -7.98
C ARG A 186 -20.72 3.90 -6.66
N ALA A 187 -20.65 2.99 -5.68
CA ALA A 187 -20.23 3.23 -4.31
C ALA A 187 -18.73 3.64 -4.13
N ARG A 188 -17.88 3.51 -5.16
CA ARG A 188 -16.50 3.99 -5.10
C ARG A 188 -16.41 5.44 -5.56
N PRO A 189 -16.21 6.44 -4.69
CA PRO A 189 -16.15 7.85 -5.04
C PRO A 189 -14.78 8.19 -5.65
N TRP A 190 -14.63 7.97 -6.94
CA TRP A 190 -13.47 8.41 -7.69
C TRP A 190 -13.61 9.90 -8.00
N VAL A 191 -12.50 10.54 -8.38
CA VAL A 191 -12.43 11.98 -8.65
C VAL A 191 -13.55 12.39 -9.63
N ASP A 192 -13.75 11.62 -10.67
CA ASP A 192 -14.76 11.87 -11.71
C ASP A 192 -16.19 11.86 -11.15
N ARG A 193 -16.52 10.86 -10.33
CA ARG A 193 -17.84 10.73 -9.69
C ARG A 193 -18.09 11.82 -8.67
N MET A 194 -17.05 12.20 -7.93
CA MET A 194 -17.14 13.33 -7.00
C MET A 194 -17.30 14.64 -7.75
N ALA A 195 -16.57 14.83 -8.86
CA ALA A 195 -16.71 15.99 -9.73
C ALA A 195 -18.12 16.07 -10.32
N SER A 196 -18.63 14.95 -10.87
CA SER A 196 -20.00 14.86 -11.40
C SER A 196 -21.06 15.14 -10.34
N ALA A 197 -20.92 14.56 -9.13
CA ALA A 197 -21.84 14.82 -8.02
C ALA A 197 -21.79 16.30 -7.57
N TRP A 198 -20.61 16.91 -7.57
CA TRP A 198 -20.46 18.33 -7.29
C TRP A 198 -21.10 19.20 -8.37
N LEU A 199 -20.87 18.91 -9.65
CA LEU A 199 -21.48 19.59 -10.78
C LEU A 199 -23.02 19.52 -10.73
N ILE A 200 -23.59 18.34 -10.44
CA ILE A 200 -25.02 18.14 -10.27
C ILE A 200 -25.53 19.07 -9.18
N LYS A 201 -24.95 19.03 -7.97
CA LYS A 201 -25.39 19.86 -6.85
C LYS A 201 -25.20 21.35 -7.11
N ARG A 202 -24.11 21.74 -7.76
CA ARG A 202 -23.77 23.15 -7.98
C ARG A 202 -24.58 23.79 -9.10
N PHE A 203 -24.79 23.08 -10.21
CA PHE A 203 -25.31 23.69 -11.43
C PHE A 203 -26.66 23.15 -11.90
N ILE A 204 -27.02 21.90 -11.53
CA ILE A 204 -28.22 21.24 -12.05
C ILE A 204 -29.31 21.20 -10.98
N ASP A 205 -29.03 20.56 -9.86
CA ASP A 205 -29.98 20.30 -8.77
C ASP A 205 -29.38 20.56 -7.40
N PRO A 206 -29.49 21.75 -6.83
CA PRO A 206 -28.97 22.07 -5.50
C PRO A 206 -29.57 21.22 -4.39
N LYS A 207 -30.74 20.59 -4.62
CA LYS A 207 -31.43 19.70 -3.67
C LYS A 207 -31.21 18.23 -3.97
N ALA A 208 -30.29 17.90 -4.87
CA ALA A 208 -29.97 16.53 -5.25
C ALA A 208 -29.60 15.64 -4.06
N ARG A 209 -30.22 14.48 -3.97
CA ARG A 209 -29.83 13.40 -3.08
C ARG A 209 -28.95 12.42 -3.84
N ILE A 210 -27.68 12.26 -3.47
CA ILE A 210 -26.78 11.32 -4.12
C ILE A 210 -26.79 9.99 -3.35
N VAL A 211 -27.09 8.90 -4.06
CA VAL A 211 -27.08 7.53 -3.56
C VAL A 211 -25.91 6.79 -4.17
N TRP A 212 -25.11 6.17 -3.33
CA TRP A 212 -23.94 5.39 -3.73
C TRP A 212 -24.30 3.91 -3.78
N LEU A 213 -24.30 3.31 -4.98
CA LEU A 213 -24.73 1.94 -5.21
C LEU A 213 -23.52 0.98 -5.14
N SER A 214 -23.64 -0.07 -4.34
CA SER A 214 -22.67 -1.17 -4.35
C SER A 214 -22.73 -2.01 -5.64
N ASP A 215 -23.93 -2.12 -6.24
CA ASP A 215 -24.16 -2.74 -7.54
C ASP A 215 -25.00 -1.79 -8.40
N PRO A 216 -24.53 -1.41 -9.62
CA PRO A 216 -25.28 -0.58 -10.57
C PRO A 216 -26.69 -1.13 -10.89
N LYS A 217 -26.85 -2.46 -10.88
CA LYS A 217 -28.15 -3.12 -11.12
C LYS A 217 -29.18 -2.86 -10.02
N SER A 218 -28.74 -2.43 -8.85
CA SER A 218 -29.62 -2.08 -7.73
C SER A 218 -30.10 -0.62 -7.78
N CYS A 219 -29.90 0.08 -8.90
CA CYS A 219 -30.34 1.47 -9.06
C CYS A 219 -31.88 1.56 -8.90
N PRO A 220 -32.39 2.40 -7.96
CA PRO A 220 -33.82 2.60 -7.81
C PRO A 220 -34.45 3.17 -9.09
N ARG A 221 -35.61 2.66 -9.49
CA ARG A 221 -36.27 3.08 -10.75
C ARG A 221 -36.61 4.59 -10.82
N HIS A 222 -36.72 5.24 -9.67
CA HIS A 222 -36.99 6.69 -9.58
C HIS A 222 -35.72 7.54 -9.51
N ALA A 223 -34.55 6.93 -9.43
CA ALA A 223 -33.27 7.62 -9.35
C ALA A 223 -32.66 7.81 -10.74
N LEU A 224 -32.06 8.96 -10.94
CA LEU A 224 -31.28 9.26 -12.14
C LEU A 224 -29.87 8.72 -11.99
N GLY A 225 -29.51 7.75 -12.82
CA GLY A 225 -28.17 7.19 -12.83
C GLY A 225 -27.18 8.13 -13.52
N PHE A 226 -25.95 8.20 -13.01
CA PHE A 226 -24.85 8.89 -13.68
C PHE A 226 -23.55 8.11 -13.49
N ASP A 227 -22.67 8.20 -14.49
CA ASP A 227 -21.32 7.63 -14.46
C ASP A 227 -21.27 6.08 -14.26
N PHE A 228 -22.20 5.36 -14.92
CA PHE A 228 -22.15 3.90 -15.09
C PHE A 228 -22.96 3.43 -16.30
N ASP A 229 -22.60 2.25 -16.85
CA ASP A 229 -23.28 1.66 -18.00
C ASP A 229 -24.71 1.25 -17.66
N GLY A 230 -25.68 1.68 -18.49
CA GLY A 230 -27.11 1.43 -18.28
C GLY A 230 -27.79 2.48 -17.41
N ALA A 231 -27.14 3.58 -17.08
CA ALA A 231 -27.77 4.74 -16.47
C ALA A 231 -28.79 5.35 -17.47
N GLU A 232 -30.07 5.08 -17.25
CA GLU A 232 -31.12 5.72 -18.02
C GLU A 232 -31.23 7.20 -17.61
N GLY A 233 -30.87 8.12 -18.51
CA GLY A 233 -31.27 9.51 -18.41
C GLY A 233 -30.22 10.60 -18.46
N VAL A 234 -28.92 10.33 -18.22
CA VAL A 234 -27.93 11.42 -18.11
C VAL A 234 -26.56 11.11 -18.76
N ALA A 235 -26.49 10.13 -19.63
CA ALA A 235 -25.28 9.77 -20.40
C ALA A 235 -24.81 10.88 -21.38
N GLY A 236 -25.12 12.12 -21.13
CA GLY A 236 -24.80 13.22 -22.02
C GLY A 236 -24.80 14.60 -21.35
N LEU A 237 -24.76 14.69 -20.03
CA LEU A 237 -24.73 15.98 -19.34
C LEU A 237 -23.30 16.48 -19.03
N PHE A 238 -22.25 15.66 -19.28
CA PHE A 238 -20.86 16.02 -19.04
C PHE A 238 -19.98 15.67 -20.22
#